data_541ffae3e2ba6a05b6cdbd8107bf9ee2
#
_entry.id   541ffae3e2ba6a05b6cdbd8107bf9ee2
#
_cell.length_a   1.000
_cell.length_b   1.000
_cell.length_c   1.000
_cell.angle_alpha   90.00
_cell.angle_beta   90.00
_cell.angle_gamma   90.00
#
_symmetry.space_group_name_H-M   'P 1'
#
loop_
_entity.id
_entity.type
_entity.pdbx_description
1 polymer ?
#
loop_
_entity_poly.entity_id
_entity_poly.type
_entity_poly.pdbx_seq_one_letter_code
_entity_poly.pdbx_strand_id
1 'polypeptide(L)'
;MKRLILINGPMGAGKTTVTPLLAQKLSPAVWLDGDWCWKMEPFTVTEENKAVVLENIHTLLGNFLRRGSWETVLFCWVMDHPEILRQVLQPLRDE
;
A
#
# COMPACT_ATOMS: atom_id res chain seq x y z
N MET A 1 -4.17 9.70 16.53
CA MET A 1 -4.79 9.20 15.29
C MET A 1 -3.72 8.89 14.25
N LYS A 2 -3.82 7.72 13.64
CA LYS A 2 -2.85 7.34 12.61
C LYS A 2 -3.18 7.99 11.28
N ARG A 3 -2.13 8.22 10.47
CA ARG A 3 -2.26 8.83 9.14
C ARG A 3 -1.88 7.81 8.08
N LEU A 4 -2.64 7.79 7.00
CA LEU A 4 -2.30 7.00 5.81
C LEU A 4 -1.83 7.96 4.72
N ILE A 5 -0.62 7.73 4.22
CA ILE A 5 -0.05 8.52 3.14
C ILE A 5 0.15 7.60 1.94
N LEU A 6 -0.42 7.99 0.82
CA LEU A 6 -0.31 7.24 -0.42
C LEU A 6 0.78 7.84 -1.30
N ILE A 7 1.69 6.99 -1.76
CA ILE A 7 2.76 7.40 -2.67
C ILE A 7 2.49 6.73 -4.01
N ASN A 8 2.03 7.53 -4.96
CA ASN A 8 1.67 7.06 -6.29
C ASN A 8 2.75 7.50 -7.29
N GLY A 9 3.09 6.61 -8.18
CA GLY A 9 4.01 6.95 -9.25
C GLY A 9 4.29 5.75 -10.15
N PRO A 10 4.67 6.01 -11.40
CA PRO A 10 4.97 4.93 -12.33
C PRO A 10 6.23 4.18 -11.92
N MET A 11 6.43 3.02 -12.55
CA MET A 11 7.66 2.26 -12.37
C MET A 11 8.86 3.16 -12.72
N GLY A 12 9.91 3.06 -11.91
CA GLY A 12 11.11 3.87 -12.13
C GLY A 12 11.05 5.28 -11.58
N ALA A 13 9.96 5.67 -10.91
CA ALA A 13 9.83 7.01 -10.32
C ALA A 13 10.53 7.15 -8.97
N GLY A 14 11.22 6.10 -8.50
CA GLY A 14 11.98 6.17 -7.26
C GLY A 14 11.16 5.90 -6.00
N LYS A 15 9.99 5.29 -6.12
CA LYS A 15 9.14 5.00 -4.95
C LYS A 15 9.86 4.14 -3.91
N THR A 16 10.64 3.15 -4.38
CA THR A 16 11.37 2.24 -3.48
C THR A 16 12.53 2.92 -2.76
N THR A 17 12.98 4.06 -3.25
CA THR A 17 14.03 4.86 -2.60
C THR A 17 13.42 5.92 -1.69
N VAL A 18 12.37 6.59 -2.18
CA VAL A 18 11.74 7.70 -1.46
C VAL A 18 10.98 7.22 -0.23
N THR A 19 10.26 6.10 -0.33
CA THR A 19 9.38 5.66 0.74
C THR A 19 10.14 5.35 2.05
N PRO A 20 11.26 4.60 2.04
CA PRO A 20 12.00 4.40 3.29
C PRO A 20 12.56 5.70 3.88
N LEU A 21 13.00 6.63 3.03
CA LEU A 21 13.50 7.92 3.51
C LEU A 21 12.39 8.73 4.17
N LEU A 22 11.22 8.73 3.56
CA LEU A 22 10.06 9.43 4.12
C LEU A 22 9.63 8.79 5.44
N ALA A 23 9.67 7.44 5.51
CA ALA A 23 9.34 6.74 6.74
C ALA A 23 10.26 7.14 7.89
N GLN A 24 11.55 7.33 7.63
CA GLN A 24 12.48 7.81 8.65
C GLN A 24 12.10 9.18 9.15
N LYS A 25 11.70 10.08 8.26
CA LYS A 25 11.32 11.44 8.64
C LYS A 25 10.01 11.50 9.41
N LEU A 26 9.12 10.53 9.16
CA LEU A 26 7.80 10.48 9.79
C LEU A 26 7.73 9.41 10.89
N SER A 27 8.86 8.91 11.34
CA SER A 27 8.95 7.90 12.38
C SER A 27 8.18 8.33 13.65
N PRO A 28 7.46 7.42 14.30
CA PRO A 28 7.34 5.98 13.97
C PRO A 28 6.40 5.73 12.82
N ALA A 29 6.88 5.00 11.82
CA ALA A 29 6.13 4.75 10.60
C ALA A 29 6.33 3.31 10.13
N VAL A 30 5.34 2.81 9.43
CA VAL A 30 5.39 1.52 8.73
C VAL A 30 4.99 1.75 7.27
N TRP A 31 5.53 0.95 6.37
CA TRP A 31 5.15 1.10 4.97
C TRP A 31 4.95 -0.24 4.29
N LEU A 32 4.10 -0.22 3.27
CA LEU A 32 3.79 -1.36 2.43
C LEU A 32 3.97 -0.95 0.97
N ASP A 33 4.63 -1.80 0.20
CA ASP A 33 4.68 -1.68 -1.25
C ASP A 33 3.66 -2.66 -1.83
N GLY A 34 2.74 -2.15 -2.66
CA GLY A 34 1.71 -2.99 -3.25
C GLY A 34 2.27 -4.14 -4.10
N ASP A 35 3.44 -3.93 -4.69
CA ASP A 35 4.10 -4.97 -5.48
C ASP A 35 4.52 -6.18 -4.64
N TRP A 36 4.72 -6.00 -3.34
CA TRP A 36 5.06 -7.13 -2.47
C TRP A 36 3.95 -8.17 -2.42
N CYS A 37 2.71 -7.76 -2.66
CA CYS A 37 1.57 -8.67 -2.67
C CYS A 37 1.44 -9.46 -3.98
N TRP A 38 2.30 -9.15 -4.96
CA TRP A 38 2.35 -9.84 -6.25
C TRP A 38 3.49 -10.86 -6.35
N LYS A 39 4.17 -11.15 -5.26
CA LYS A 39 5.27 -12.13 -5.26
C LYS A 39 4.71 -13.53 -5.40
N MET A 40 4.75 -14.08 -6.60
CA MET A 40 4.23 -15.41 -6.92
C MET A 40 5.02 -16.02 -8.08
N GLU A 41 5.05 -17.35 -8.14
CA GLU A 41 5.71 -18.10 -9.20
C GLU A 41 4.75 -19.17 -9.73
N PRO A 42 4.39 -19.15 -11.02
CA PRO A 42 4.71 -18.11 -11.99
C PRO A 42 3.91 -16.84 -11.73
N PHE A 43 4.46 -15.70 -12.13
CA PHE A 43 3.75 -14.43 -12.02
C PHE A 43 2.57 -14.44 -13.00
N THR A 44 1.37 -14.37 -12.49
CA THR A 44 0.15 -14.52 -13.30
C THR A 44 -0.88 -13.47 -12.91
N VAL A 45 -1.26 -12.62 -13.89
CA VAL A 45 -2.25 -11.59 -13.68
C VAL A 45 -3.61 -12.09 -14.20
N THR A 46 -4.50 -12.43 -13.28
CA THR A 46 -5.88 -12.82 -13.56
C THR A 46 -6.82 -12.01 -12.69
N GLU A 47 -8.10 -12.03 -13.01
CA GLU A 47 -9.09 -11.34 -12.18
C GLU A 47 -9.11 -11.91 -10.76
N GLU A 48 -8.97 -13.23 -10.64
CA GLU A 48 -8.92 -13.86 -9.33
C GLU A 48 -7.69 -13.41 -8.54
N ASN A 49 -6.51 -13.40 -9.18
CA ASN A 49 -5.29 -13.00 -8.50
C ASN A 49 -5.29 -11.52 -8.14
N LYS A 50 -5.88 -10.67 -8.98
CA LYS A 50 -6.06 -9.26 -8.65
C LYS A 50 -6.91 -9.09 -7.40
N ALA A 51 -7.98 -9.86 -7.28
CA ALA A 51 -8.86 -9.80 -6.11
C ALA A 51 -8.12 -10.23 -4.84
N VAL A 52 -7.32 -11.28 -4.93
CA VAL A 52 -6.53 -11.75 -3.79
C VAL A 52 -5.50 -10.70 -3.37
N VAL A 53 -4.81 -10.10 -4.33
CA VAL A 53 -3.82 -9.06 -4.06
C VAL A 53 -4.46 -7.86 -3.37
N LEU A 54 -5.60 -7.39 -3.87
CA LEU A 54 -6.32 -6.27 -3.25
C LEU A 54 -6.78 -6.60 -1.84
N GLU A 55 -7.29 -7.81 -1.64
CA GLU A 55 -7.70 -8.25 -0.31
C GLU A 55 -6.52 -8.26 0.66
N ASN A 56 -5.36 -8.74 0.21
CA ASN A 56 -4.17 -8.74 1.04
C ASN A 56 -3.71 -7.32 1.37
N ILE A 57 -3.75 -6.41 0.40
CA ILE A 57 -3.41 -5.01 0.63
C ILE A 57 -4.35 -4.41 1.67
N HIS A 58 -5.66 -4.63 1.53
CA HIS A 58 -6.65 -4.12 2.48
C HIS A 58 -6.43 -4.66 3.88
N THR A 59 -6.14 -5.97 3.99
CA THR A 59 -5.91 -6.61 5.27
C THR A 59 -4.68 -6.02 5.96
N LEU A 60 -3.58 -5.87 5.23
CA LEU A 60 -2.35 -5.33 5.80
C LEU A 60 -2.51 -3.87 6.20
N LEU A 61 -3.06 -3.05 5.32
CA LEU A 61 -3.25 -1.63 5.64
C LEU A 61 -4.23 -1.45 6.79
N GLY A 62 -5.30 -2.23 6.81
CA GLY A 62 -6.27 -2.18 7.91
C GLY A 62 -5.62 -2.54 9.24
N ASN A 63 -4.79 -3.58 9.25
CA ASN A 63 -4.07 -3.96 10.47
C ASN A 63 -3.12 -2.84 10.92
N PHE A 64 -2.39 -2.24 9.99
CA PHE A 64 -1.48 -1.15 10.32
C PHE A 64 -2.22 0.05 10.89
N LEU A 65 -3.41 0.35 10.36
CA LEU A 65 -4.19 1.50 10.82
C LEU A 65 -4.86 1.26 12.16
N ARG A 66 -5.18 0.01 12.48
CA ARG A 66 -5.89 -0.30 13.73
C ARG A 66 -4.96 -0.52 14.90
N ARG A 67 -3.72 -0.93 14.67
CA ARG A 67 -2.82 -1.28 15.77
C ARG A 67 -1.36 -1.10 15.39
N GLY A 68 -0.49 -1.33 16.37
CA GLY A 68 0.94 -1.12 16.20
C GLY A 68 1.38 0.20 16.79
N SER A 69 2.67 0.36 16.96
CA SER A 69 3.26 1.52 17.62
C SER A 69 3.56 2.69 16.68
N TRP A 70 3.35 2.52 15.39
CA TRP A 70 3.58 3.57 14.40
C TRP A 70 2.39 4.53 14.34
N GLU A 71 2.66 5.77 13.98
CA GLU A 71 1.63 6.80 13.81
C GLU A 71 1.33 7.09 12.35
N THR A 72 2.26 6.73 11.45
CA THR A 72 2.13 6.98 10.02
C THR A 72 2.25 5.68 9.26
N VAL A 73 1.32 5.45 8.36
CA VAL A 73 1.30 4.29 7.46
C VAL A 73 1.51 4.81 6.04
N LEU A 74 2.53 4.30 5.37
CA LEU A 74 2.84 4.68 4.00
C LEU A 74 2.50 3.51 3.08
N PHE A 75 1.85 3.80 1.98
CA PHE A 75 1.54 2.80 0.96
C PHE A 75 2.01 3.31 -0.39
N CYS A 76 2.93 2.60 -1.03
CA CYS A 76 3.42 2.96 -2.35
C CYS A 76 3.00 1.90 -3.37
N TRP A 77 2.52 2.37 -4.53
CA TRP A 77 2.10 1.50 -5.62
C TRP A 77 1.91 2.33 -6.88
N VAL A 78 1.79 1.66 -8.02
CA VAL A 78 1.40 2.32 -9.27
C VAL A 78 -0.12 2.39 -9.28
N MET A 79 -0.66 3.58 -9.05
CA MET A 79 -2.10 3.83 -9.03
C MET A 79 -2.45 4.84 -10.11
N ASP A 80 -2.19 4.44 -11.36
CA ASP A 80 -2.31 5.32 -12.52
C ASP A 80 -3.77 5.50 -13.00
N HIS A 81 -4.69 4.71 -12.47
CA HIS A 81 -6.12 4.85 -12.76
C HIS A 81 -6.88 5.23 -11.49
N PRO A 82 -7.81 6.21 -11.56
CA PRO A 82 -8.60 6.59 -10.38
C PRO A 82 -9.35 5.42 -9.75
N GLU A 83 -9.72 4.42 -10.55
CA GLU A 83 -10.42 3.26 -10.04
C GLU A 83 -9.55 2.42 -9.12
N ILE A 84 -8.26 2.27 -9.43
CA ILE A 84 -7.32 1.54 -8.57
C ILE A 84 -7.23 2.23 -7.21
N LEU A 85 -7.07 3.54 -7.22
CA LEU A 85 -7.01 4.32 -5.99
C LEU A 85 -8.29 4.16 -5.17
N ARG A 86 -9.44 4.18 -5.83
CA ARG A 86 -10.72 3.99 -5.17
C ARG A 86 -10.84 2.60 -4.57
N GLN A 87 -10.39 1.56 -5.29
CA GLN A 87 -10.41 0.19 -4.80
C GLN A 87 -9.54 0.00 -3.57
N VAL A 88 -8.43 0.74 -3.48
CA VAL A 88 -7.55 0.69 -2.31
C VAL A 88 -8.18 1.41 -1.12
N LEU A 89 -8.76 2.60 -1.35
CA LEU A 89 -9.20 3.47 -0.26
C LEU A 89 -10.58 3.12 0.30
N GLN A 90 -11.51 2.68 -0.56
CA GLN A 90 -12.90 2.56 -0.13
C GLN A 90 -13.09 1.58 1.04
N PRO A 91 -12.49 0.39 1.02
CA PRO A 91 -12.66 -0.52 2.17
C PRO A 91 -12.02 -0.02 3.45
N LEU A 92 -11.11 0.95 3.37
CA LEU A 92 -10.40 1.48 4.52
C LEU A 92 -11.13 2.65 5.18
N ARG A 93 -12.17 3.19 4.55
CA ARG A 93 -12.90 4.34 5.09
C ARG A 93 -13.63 4.01 6.38
N ASP A 94 -13.97 2.75 6.58
CA ASP A 94 -14.67 2.32 7.78
C ASP A 94 -13.72 1.96 8.92
N GLU A 95 -12.43 2.11 8.69
CA GLU A 95 -11.39 1.89 9.72
C GLU A 95 -11.07 3.21 10.46
#